data_9dc032113bc150aa998f114d4370b079
#
_entry.id   9dc032113bc150aa998f114d4370b079
#
_cell.length_a   1.000
_cell.length_b   1.000
_cell.length_c   1.000
_cell.angle_alpha   90.00
_cell.angle_beta   90.00
_cell.angle_gamma   90.00
#
_symmetry.space_group_name_H-M   'P 1'
#
loop_
_entity.id
_entity.type
_entity.pdbx_description
1 polymer ?
#
loop_
_entity_poly.entity_id
_entity_poly.type
_entity_poly.pdbx_seq_one_letter_code
_entity_poly.pdbx_strand_id
1 'polypeptide(L)'
;MQKLTFRGVSMQAKKLYGFAFTTIFLLTANSLSAQEVSGLDIMKLVDDLQRQSNDSSFNKMQLSSCKFGTKDRRIICADKPRVKALESVVKSYGPNLEDTKNITITLEPASERGIGMLSFNYDDPAKENETWLYLSALGRVKRIATGDSDEDTEPASLFGSEFTTEDTETGKISDYTYRILEDTVVAGRSVWKIEAIPGKERSKKTRYSRQIHYIDKERYVALRSELYDRYNKEVKRLIASRVELVNGNWVARSLTMMNLITNRLSNMAFVEINTGLDIDDDFLTQRTLTDVAFREAELDKLRQQVR
;
A
#
# COMPACT_ATOMS: atom_id res chain seq x y z
N MET A 1 89.72 4.60 -1.44
CA MET A 1 90.27 5.90 -1.02
C MET A 1 89.10 6.69 -0.47
N GLN A 2 88.96 7.09 0.69
CA GLN A 2 89.75 7.52 1.77
C GLN A 2 89.04 7.22 3.12
N LYS A 3 89.77 6.70 4.08
CA LYS A 3 89.38 6.62 5.47
C LYS A 3 89.42 8.00 6.08
N LEU A 4 88.53 8.25 7.05
CA LEU A 4 88.84 9.13 8.15
C LEU A 4 88.09 8.71 9.42
N THR A 5 88.82 8.30 10.37
CA THR A 5 88.56 8.08 11.79
C THR A 5 88.55 9.44 12.51
N PHE A 6 87.76 9.60 13.59
CA PHE A 6 88.12 10.19 14.84
C PHE A 6 87.05 10.14 15.91
N ARG A 7 87.32 9.52 16.95
CA ARG A 7 87.53 9.89 18.38
C ARG A 7 86.25 10.05 19.19
N GLY A 8 86.26 9.20 20.21
CA GLY A 8 85.32 9.22 21.31
C GLY A 8 85.53 10.38 22.29
N VAL A 9 84.45 10.70 22.95
CA VAL A 9 84.46 11.43 24.23
C VAL A 9 83.47 10.70 25.15
N SER A 10 84.11 10.25 26.28
CA SER A 10 83.36 9.72 27.42
C SER A 10 82.81 10.87 28.24
N MET A 11 81.57 10.79 28.68
CA MET A 11 81.13 11.52 29.86
C MET A 11 79.87 10.88 30.50
N GLN A 12 80.17 10.33 31.63
CA GLN A 12 79.42 10.25 32.89
C GLN A 12 77.90 10.17 32.89
N ALA A 13 77.43 9.07 33.47
CA ALA A 13 76.04 8.83 33.91
C ALA A 13 75.59 9.85 34.97
N LYS A 14 74.47 10.49 34.72
CA LYS A 14 73.55 11.04 35.74
C LYS A 14 72.31 10.27 35.76
N LYS A 15 72.00 9.57 36.84
CA LYS A 15 70.74 8.97 37.17
C LYS A 15 69.70 10.08 37.30
N LEU A 16 68.69 10.15 36.38
CA LEU A 16 67.46 10.84 36.61
C LEU A 16 66.37 9.80 36.75
N TYR A 17 65.75 9.79 37.89
CA TYR A 17 64.46 9.07 38.12
C TYR A 17 63.38 9.76 37.33
N GLY A 18 62.94 9.18 36.22
CA GLY A 18 61.79 9.62 35.45
C GLY A 18 60.55 8.84 35.88
N PHE A 19 59.62 9.53 36.51
CA PHE A 19 58.25 9.02 36.76
C PHE A 19 57.58 8.75 35.43
N ALA A 20 57.32 7.47 35.13
CA ALA A 20 56.48 7.09 33.98
C ALA A 20 55.06 7.31 34.36
N PHE A 21 54.44 8.41 33.89
CA PHE A 21 52.99 8.61 33.86
C PHE A 21 52.42 7.75 32.74
N THR A 22 51.89 6.59 33.09
CA THR A 22 51.14 5.76 32.16
C THR A 22 49.75 6.37 32.01
N THR A 23 49.57 7.18 30.99
CA THR A 23 48.25 7.71 30.63
C THR A 23 47.41 6.57 30.01
N ILE A 24 46.55 5.97 30.80
CA ILE A 24 45.54 5.02 30.32
C ILE A 24 44.49 5.83 29.52
N PHE A 25 44.57 5.77 28.21
CA PHE A 25 43.54 6.28 27.31
C PHE A 25 42.38 5.30 27.36
N LEU A 26 41.37 5.58 28.19
CA LEU A 26 40.10 4.88 28.16
C LEU A 26 39.37 5.26 26.84
N LEU A 27 39.51 4.40 25.85
CA LEU A 27 38.63 4.40 24.67
C LEU A 27 37.22 4.03 25.13
N THR A 28 36.42 5.02 25.43
CA THR A 28 34.95 4.83 25.53
C THR A 28 34.45 4.54 24.12
N ALA A 29 34.23 3.27 23.80
CA ALA A 29 33.50 2.86 22.66
C ALA A 29 32.06 3.34 22.84
N ASN A 30 31.70 4.49 22.26
CA ASN A 30 30.34 4.87 22.06
C ASN A 30 29.74 3.86 21.07
N SER A 31 29.09 2.84 21.61
CA SER A 31 28.19 2.00 20.81
C SER A 31 27.07 2.92 20.30
N LEU A 32 27.18 3.40 19.06
CA LEU A 32 26.02 3.90 18.34
C LEU A 32 25.08 2.69 18.26
N SER A 33 24.12 2.63 19.17
CA SER A 33 22.98 1.75 19.01
C SER A 33 22.26 2.23 17.74
N ALA A 34 22.44 1.51 16.65
CA ALA A 34 21.58 1.68 15.49
C ALA A 34 20.15 1.46 16.00
N GLN A 35 19.34 2.49 15.99
CA GLN A 35 17.94 2.39 16.39
C GLN A 35 17.30 1.38 15.44
N GLU A 36 16.93 0.23 15.97
CA GLU A 36 16.26 -0.82 15.17
C GLU A 36 14.95 -0.23 14.64
N VAL A 37 14.79 -0.20 13.31
CA VAL A 37 13.61 0.34 12.65
C VAL A 37 12.39 -0.47 13.11
N SER A 38 11.39 0.20 13.68
CA SER A 38 10.20 -0.47 14.16
C SER A 38 9.22 -0.82 13.02
N GLY A 39 8.34 -1.81 13.25
CA GLY A 39 7.27 -2.14 12.28
C GLY A 39 6.37 -0.93 12.00
N LEU A 40 6.11 -0.09 13.01
CA LEU A 40 5.32 1.14 12.84
C LEU A 40 6.03 2.15 11.91
N ASP A 41 7.34 2.34 12.05
CA ASP A 41 8.08 3.30 11.20
C ASP A 41 8.09 2.86 9.74
N ILE A 42 8.25 1.54 9.50
CA ILE A 42 8.17 0.98 8.15
C ILE A 42 6.78 1.21 7.55
N MET A 43 5.72 0.91 8.30
CA MET A 43 4.35 1.04 7.81
C MET A 43 3.95 2.50 7.58
N LYS A 44 4.42 3.44 8.41
CA LYS A 44 4.26 4.88 8.16
C LYS A 44 4.90 5.29 6.84
N LEU A 45 6.13 4.86 6.59
CA LEU A 45 6.83 5.19 5.35
C LEU A 45 6.13 4.59 4.12
N VAL A 46 5.63 3.35 4.23
CA VAL A 46 4.83 2.71 3.17
C VAL A 46 3.58 3.54 2.85
N ASP A 47 2.86 3.97 3.88
CA ASP A 47 1.64 4.75 3.76
C ASP A 47 1.92 6.15 3.16
N ASP A 48 2.96 6.85 3.63
CA ASP A 48 3.38 8.15 3.10
C ASP A 48 3.75 8.08 1.61
N LEU A 49 4.55 7.08 1.21
CA LEU A 49 4.92 6.87 -0.19
C LEU A 49 3.72 6.51 -1.06
N GLN A 50 2.78 5.74 -0.54
CA GLN A 50 1.56 5.37 -1.26
C GLN A 50 0.64 6.58 -1.47
N ARG A 51 0.50 7.47 -0.47
CA ARG A 51 -0.25 8.73 -0.61
C ARG A 51 0.38 9.65 -1.65
N GLN A 52 1.69 9.85 -1.60
CA GLN A 52 2.42 10.67 -2.57
C GLN A 52 2.30 10.16 -4.00
N SER A 53 2.15 8.85 -4.19
CA SER A 53 1.97 8.26 -5.53
C SER A 53 0.58 8.49 -6.13
N ASN A 54 -0.41 8.89 -5.32
CA ASN A 54 -1.82 8.97 -5.70
C ASN A 54 -2.47 10.32 -5.35
N ASP A 55 -1.70 11.41 -5.34
CA ASP A 55 -2.23 12.74 -4.98
C ASP A 55 -3.37 13.20 -5.90
N SER A 56 -3.19 13.03 -7.22
CA SER A 56 -4.22 13.24 -8.24
C SER A 56 -3.96 12.32 -9.43
N SER A 57 -4.85 11.38 -9.69
CA SER A 57 -4.60 10.37 -10.72
C SER A 57 -5.83 10.00 -11.54
N PHE A 58 -5.57 9.69 -12.82
CA PHE A 58 -6.52 9.05 -13.73
C PHE A 58 -5.94 7.74 -14.22
N ASN A 59 -6.65 6.65 -13.94
CA ASN A 59 -6.18 5.29 -14.18
C ASN A 59 -7.15 4.53 -15.07
N LYS A 60 -6.60 3.78 -16.05
CA LYS A 60 -7.36 2.75 -16.77
C LYS A 60 -7.01 1.39 -16.20
N MET A 61 -8.03 0.62 -15.86
CA MET A 61 -7.87 -0.65 -15.19
C MET A 61 -8.62 -1.75 -15.91
N GLN A 62 -8.09 -2.96 -15.82
CA GLN A 62 -8.78 -4.19 -16.19
C GLN A 62 -8.98 -5.03 -14.94
N LEU A 63 -10.24 -5.31 -14.60
CA LEU A 63 -10.62 -6.18 -13.49
C LEU A 63 -11.06 -7.53 -14.05
N SER A 64 -10.35 -8.59 -13.70
CA SER A 64 -10.69 -9.96 -14.09
C SER A 64 -10.98 -10.82 -12.87
N SER A 65 -12.02 -11.65 -12.94
CA SER A 65 -12.44 -12.52 -11.82
C SER A 65 -12.73 -13.94 -12.32
N CYS A 66 -12.23 -14.95 -11.59
CA CYS A 66 -12.44 -16.36 -11.92
C CYS A 66 -12.38 -17.24 -10.67
N LYS A 67 -12.82 -18.49 -10.78
CA LYS A 67 -12.40 -19.54 -9.83
C LYS A 67 -10.92 -19.84 -10.09
N PHE A 68 -10.13 -20.03 -9.04
CA PHE A 68 -8.76 -20.43 -9.23
C PHE A 68 -8.54 -21.92 -8.98
N GLY A 69 -7.52 -22.43 -9.63
CA GLY A 69 -6.97 -23.78 -9.42
C GLY A 69 -5.45 -23.70 -9.45
N THR A 70 -4.80 -24.83 -9.30
CA THR A 70 -3.34 -24.93 -9.37
C THR A 70 -2.95 -25.87 -10.50
N LYS A 71 -2.06 -25.41 -11.38
CA LYS A 71 -1.42 -26.21 -12.41
C LYS A 71 0.08 -25.94 -12.39
N ASP A 72 0.91 -26.97 -12.36
CA ASP A 72 2.37 -26.87 -12.33
C ASP A 72 2.89 -25.89 -11.23
N ARG A 73 2.30 -25.98 -10.03
CA ARG A 73 2.55 -25.11 -8.86
C ARG A 73 2.25 -23.62 -9.11
N ARG A 74 1.51 -23.30 -10.18
CA ARG A 74 1.07 -21.92 -10.49
C ARG A 74 -0.42 -21.81 -10.30
N ILE A 75 -0.84 -20.68 -9.75
CA ILE A 75 -2.26 -20.32 -9.65
C ILE A 75 -2.73 -19.94 -11.05
N ILE A 76 -3.82 -20.55 -11.48
CA ILE A 76 -4.46 -20.31 -12.77
C ILE A 76 -5.97 -20.11 -12.59
N CYS A 77 -6.62 -19.46 -13.55
CA CYS A 77 -8.08 -19.51 -13.65
C CYS A 77 -8.53 -20.92 -14.05
N ALA A 78 -9.42 -21.50 -13.28
CA ALA A 78 -10.04 -22.82 -13.56
C ALA A 78 -11.27 -22.70 -14.46
N ASP A 79 -11.86 -21.49 -14.56
CA ASP A 79 -12.95 -21.18 -15.46
C ASP A 79 -12.60 -19.94 -16.34
N LYS A 80 -13.46 -19.63 -17.29
CA LYS A 80 -13.29 -18.44 -18.15
C LYS A 80 -13.40 -17.18 -17.30
N PRO A 81 -12.35 -16.31 -17.25
CA PRO A 81 -12.41 -15.07 -16.50
C PRO A 81 -13.52 -14.14 -16.98
N ARG A 82 -14.23 -13.53 -16.04
CA ARG A 82 -15.06 -12.36 -16.33
C ARG A 82 -14.17 -11.13 -16.26
N VAL A 83 -14.20 -10.33 -17.32
CA VAL A 83 -13.31 -9.18 -17.48
C VAL A 83 -14.14 -7.91 -17.60
N LYS A 84 -13.73 -6.86 -16.90
CA LYS A 84 -14.29 -5.52 -16.96
C LYS A 84 -13.19 -4.50 -17.24
N ALA A 85 -13.50 -3.50 -18.05
CA ALA A 85 -12.68 -2.31 -18.21
C ALA A 85 -13.25 -1.20 -17.33
N LEU A 86 -12.39 -0.54 -16.58
CA LEU A 86 -12.74 0.50 -15.62
C LEU A 86 -11.86 1.73 -15.84
N GLU A 87 -12.43 2.91 -15.61
CA GLU A 87 -11.65 4.14 -15.39
C GLU A 87 -11.86 4.61 -13.96
N SER A 88 -10.77 5.06 -13.34
CA SER A 88 -10.77 5.56 -11.97
C SER A 88 -10.06 6.90 -11.89
N VAL A 89 -10.67 7.83 -11.15
CA VAL A 89 -10.09 9.14 -10.83
C VAL A 89 -9.98 9.25 -9.32
N VAL A 90 -8.78 9.58 -8.85
CA VAL A 90 -8.48 9.75 -7.42
C VAL A 90 -7.90 11.14 -7.22
N LYS A 91 -8.31 11.82 -6.16
CA LYS A 91 -7.70 13.06 -5.69
C LYS A 91 -7.57 13.03 -4.18
N SER A 92 -6.40 13.38 -3.69
CA SER A 92 -6.09 13.48 -2.28
C SER A 92 -6.15 14.94 -1.82
N TYR A 93 -6.46 15.15 -0.55
CA TYR A 93 -6.70 16.47 0.03
C TYR A 93 -5.98 16.60 1.37
N GLY A 94 -5.85 17.85 1.80
CA GLY A 94 -5.18 18.18 3.06
C GLY A 94 -3.66 18.27 2.92
N PRO A 95 -2.98 18.79 3.95
CA PRO A 95 -1.54 19.07 3.91
C PRO A 95 -0.69 17.79 3.78
N ASN A 96 -1.21 16.66 4.25
CA ASN A 96 -0.52 15.36 4.24
C ASN A 96 -1.16 14.37 3.25
N LEU A 97 -2.07 14.83 2.37
CA LEU A 97 -2.79 14.00 1.39
C LEU A 97 -3.55 12.82 2.03
N GLU A 98 -4.08 13.00 3.23
CA GLU A 98 -4.70 11.96 4.04
C GLU A 98 -6.18 11.74 3.70
N ASP A 99 -6.89 12.80 3.32
CA ASP A 99 -8.26 12.68 2.82
C ASP A 99 -8.24 12.33 1.33
N THR A 100 -9.12 11.43 0.88
CA THR A 100 -9.19 11.06 -0.53
C THR A 100 -10.62 11.02 -1.04
N LYS A 101 -10.81 11.42 -2.30
CA LYS A 101 -12.01 11.13 -3.07
C LYS A 101 -11.64 10.29 -4.27
N ASN A 102 -12.45 9.27 -4.53
CA ASN A 102 -12.25 8.36 -5.64
C ASN A 102 -13.58 8.11 -6.35
N ILE A 103 -13.55 8.17 -7.67
CA ILE A 103 -14.65 7.69 -8.49
C ILE A 103 -14.14 6.65 -9.49
N THR A 104 -14.85 5.53 -9.58
CA THR A 104 -14.54 4.45 -10.53
C THR A 104 -15.77 4.12 -11.35
N ILE A 105 -15.63 4.05 -12.67
CA ILE A 105 -16.71 3.81 -13.61
C ILE A 105 -16.40 2.59 -14.48
N THR A 106 -17.39 1.71 -14.66
CA THR A 106 -17.32 0.57 -15.58
C THR A 106 -17.56 1.03 -17.00
N LEU A 107 -16.64 0.70 -17.91
CA LEU A 107 -16.75 0.93 -19.34
C LEU A 107 -17.23 -0.30 -20.11
N GLU A 108 -16.74 -1.47 -19.71
CA GLU A 108 -17.06 -2.77 -20.30
C GLU A 108 -17.29 -3.83 -19.22
N PRO A 109 -18.18 -4.80 -19.47
CA PRO A 109 -18.98 -5.02 -20.66
C PRO A 109 -20.14 -4.01 -20.82
N ALA A 110 -20.75 -3.95 -22.01
CA ALA A 110 -21.85 -3.02 -22.30
C ALA A 110 -23.05 -3.16 -21.34
N SER A 111 -23.31 -4.38 -20.85
CA SER A 111 -24.38 -4.67 -19.88
C SER A 111 -24.15 -4.05 -18.50
N GLU A 112 -22.92 -3.68 -18.18
CA GLU A 112 -22.54 -3.09 -16.88
C GLU A 112 -21.97 -1.65 -17.04
N ARG A 113 -21.99 -1.13 -18.26
CA ARG A 113 -21.49 0.21 -18.56
C ARG A 113 -22.18 1.26 -17.71
N GLY A 114 -21.35 2.15 -17.11
CA GLY A 114 -21.81 3.23 -16.26
C GLY A 114 -22.15 2.82 -14.83
N ILE A 115 -22.02 1.53 -14.45
CA ILE A 115 -21.96 1.21 -13.02
C ILE A 115 -20.77 1.96 -12.45
N GLY A 116 -21.00 2.75 -11.39
CA GLY A 116 -19.99 3.62 -10.81
C GLY A 116 -19.99 3.56 -9.31
N MET A 117 -18.83 3.80 -8.73
CA MET A 117 -18.63 3.92 -7.29
C MET A 117 -17.90 5.22 -6.99
N LEU A 118 -18.42 5.98 -6.02
CA LEU A 118 -17.80 7.18 -5.47
C LEU A 118 -17.51 6.92 -4.00
N SER A 119 -16.28 7.20 -3.57
CA SER A 119 -15.87 7.03 -2.18
C SER A 119 -15.17 8.29 -1.68
N PHE A 120 -15.48 8.69 -0.45
CA PHE A 120 -14.78 9.72 0.31
C PHE A 120 -14.19 9.07 1.56
N ASN A 121 -12.89 9.17 1.71
CA ASN A 121 -12.19 8.67 2.88
C ASN A 121 -11.60 9.87 3.62
N TYR A 122 -11.83 9.92 4.93
CA TYR A 122 -11.40 11.01 5.79
C TYR A 122 -10.39 10.52 6.81
N ASP A 123 -9.35 11.32 7.03
CA ASP A 123 -8.42 11.06 8.13
C ASP A 123 -8.97 11.51 9.49
N ASP A 124 -9.90 12.45 9.52
CA ASP A 124 -10.56 12.89 10.75
C ASP A 124 -11.37 11.73 11.39
N PRO A 125 -11.01 11.26 12.60
CA PRO A 125 -11.72 10.16 13.26
C PRO A 125 -13.16 10.47 13.62
N ALA A 126 -13.56 11.75 13.63
CA ALA A 126 -14.94 12.17 13.85
C ALA A 126 -15.82 12.08 12.59
N LYS A 127 -15.20 11.86 11.43
CA LYS A 127 -15.90 11.69 10.16
C LYS A 127 -15.94 10.22 9.75
N GLU A 128 -17.09 9.77 9.29
CA GLU A 128 -17.23 8.46 8.68
C GLU A 128 -16.91 8.52 7.19
N ASN A 129 -16.25 7.50 6.68
CA ASN A 129 -16.07 7.34 5.24
C ASN A 129 -17.43 7.17 4.57
N GLU A 130 -17.54 7.64 3.34
CA GLU A 130 -18.78 7.59 2.60
C GLU A 130 -18.55 6.90 1.25
N THR A 131 -19.42 5.94 0.93
CA THR A 131 -19.34 5.23 -0.36
C THR A 131 -20.73 5.16 -0.98
N TRP A 132 -20.80 5.53 -2.26
CA TRP A 132 -22.03 5.45 -3.07
C TRP A 132 -21.80 4.56 -4.28
N LEU A 133 -22.75 3.66 -4.51
CA LEU A 133 -22.80 2.79 -5.69
C LEU A 133 -23.93 3.26 -6.59
N TYR A 134 -23.62 3.53 -7.85
CA TYR A 134 -24.60 3.77 -8.89
C TYR A 134 -24.81 2.53 -9.73
N LEU A 135 -26.05 2.08 -9.81
CA LEU A 135 -26.46 0.95 -10.63
C LEU A 135 -27.15 1.51 -11.89
N SER A 136 -26.41 1.57 -12.99
CA SER A 136 -26.87 2.18 -14.25
C SER A 136 -28.19 1.59 -14.78
N ALA A 137 -28.38 0.27 -14.65
CA ALA A 137 -29.60 -0.40 -15.05
C ALA A 137 -30.86 0.02 -14.24
N LEU A 138 -30.65 0.52 -13.00
CA LEU A 138 -31.72 0.97 -12.11
C LEU A 138 -31.82 2.49 -12.06
N GLY A 139 -30.86 3.22 -12.62
CA GLY A 139 -30.79 4.69 -12.56
C GLY A 139 -30.72 5.24 -11.12
N ARG A 140 -30.20 4.46 -10.16
CA ARG A 140 -30.23 4.80 -8.73
C ARG A 140 -28.84 4.79 -8.10
N VAL A 141 -28.58 5.79 -7.26
CA VAL A 141 -27.45 5.83 -6.33
C VAL A 141 -27.90 5.21 -5.02
N LYS A 142 -27.11 4.29 -4.49
CA LYS A 142 -27.28 3.71 -3.15
C LYS A 142 -26.05 4.05 -2.31
N ARG A 143 -26.23 4.64 -1.13
CA ARG A 143 -25.16 4.74 -0.14
C ARG A 143 -24.89 3.34 0.42
N ILE A 144 -23.64 2.95 0.45
CA ILE A 144 -23.19 1.73 1.13
C ILE A 144 -22.79 2.14 2.53
N ALA A 145 -23.38 1.52 3.54
CA ALA A 145 -22.97 1.72 4.91
C ALA A 145 -21.57 1.11 5.09
N THR A 146 -20.64 1.92 5.61
CA THR A 146 -19.28 1.51 5.94
C THR A 146 -19.20 1.46 7.47
N GLY A 147 -18.66 0.39 8.00
CA GLY A 147 -18.28 0.35 9.41
C GLY A 147 -19.29 -0.15 10.43
N ASP A 148 -20.54 -0.42 10.08
CA ASP A 148 -21.39 -1.21 10.95
C ASP A 148 -21.08 -2.70 10.73
N SER A 149 -20.18 -3.20 11.55
CA SER A 149 -19.95 -4.64 11.64
C SER A 149 -21.05 -5.28 12.50
N ASP A 150 -22.31 -5.14 12.10
CA ASP A 150 -23.28 -6.16 12.44
C ASP A 150 -22.70 -7.46 11.90
N GLU A 151 -22.47 -8.43 12.77
CA GLU A 151 -21.75 -9.68 12.45
C GLU A 151 -22.30 -10.41 11.22
N ASP A 152 -23.51 -10.06 10.82
CA ASP A 152 -24.26 -10.69 9.73
C ASP A 152 -24.18 -9.95 8.38
N THR A 153 -23.62 -8.72 8.30
CA THR A 153 -23.56 -7.98 7.05
C THR A 153 -22.23 -8.22 6.30
N GLU A 154 -22.30 -8.93 5.17
CA GLU A 154 -21.13 -9.12 4.30
C GLU A 154 -20.67 -7.78 3.69
N PRO A 155 -19.34 -7.45 3.73
CA PRO A 155 -18.81 -6.28 3.05
C PRO A 155 -19.15 -6.30 1.57
N ALA A 156 -19.54 -5.15 1.03
CA ALA A 156 -19.95 -5.06 -0.37
C ALA A 156 -18.78 -5.40 -1.32
N SER A 157 -19.05 -6.28 -2.27
CA SER A 157 -18.11 -6.61 -3.34
C SER A 157 -17.94 -5.42 -4.29
N LEU A 158 -16.70 -5.06 -4.61
CA LEU A 158 -16.39 -4.02 -5.57
C LEU A 158 -16.53 -4.57 -7.00
N PHE A 159 -17.52 -4.06 -7.73
CA PHE A 159 -17.79 -4.47 -9.12
C PHE A 159 -17.93 -5.99 -9.32
N GLY A 160 -18.41 -6.73 -8.31
CA GLY A 160 -18.55 -8.19 -8.35
C GLY A 160 -17.23 -8.95 -8.35
N SER A 161 -16.20 -8.36 -7.76
CA SER A 161 -14.88 -8.96 -7.57
C SER A 161 -14.70 -9.53 -6.16
N GLU A 162 -13.53 -10.11 -5.88
CA GLU A 162 -13.14 -10.56 -4.54
C GLU A 162 -12.56 -9.41 -3.68
N PHE A 163 -12.36 -8.23 -4.26
CA PHE A 163 -12.14 -7.00 -3.49
C PHE A 163 -13.47 -6.54 -2.88
N THR A 164 -13.45 -6.12 -1.64
CA THR A 164 -14.62 -5.61 -0.92
C THR A 164 -14.36 -4.19 -0.39
N THR A 165 -15.40 -3.51 0.04
CA THR A 165 -15.28 -2.20 0.70
C THR A 165 -14.32 -2.25 1.88
N GLU A 166 -14.34 -3.32 2.68
CA GLU A 166 -13.42 -3.52 3.80
C GLU A 166 -11.95 -3.58 3.37
N ASP A 167 -11.65 -4.17 2.20
CA ASP A 167 -10.28 -4.26 1.68
C ASP A 167 -9.73 -2.91 1.21
N THR A 168 -10.60 -1.94 0.92
CA THR A 168 -10.23 -0.57 0.53
C THR A 168 -10.28 0.41 1.69
N GLU A 169 -11.01 0.09 2.75
CA GLU A 169 -11.12 0.88 3.97
C GLU A 169 -10.20 0.30 5.07
N THR A 170 -8.92 0.28 4.79
CA THR A 170 -7.92 -0.37 5.65
C THR A 170 -7.76 0.27 7.03
N GLY A 171 -8.36 1.46 7.28
CA GLY A 171 -8.15 2.24 8.50
C GLY A 171 -6.83 3.01 8.46
N LYS A 172 -6.52 3.69 9.56
CA LYS A 172 -5.32 4.50 9.71
C LYS A 172 -4.15 3.68 10.22
N ILE A 173 -2.95 4.15 9.99
CA ILE A 173 -1.75 3.56 10.60
C ILE A 173 -1.87 3.50 12.12
N SER A 174 -2.43 4.53 12.77
CA SER A 174 -2.65 4.58 14.22
C SER A 174 -3.69 3.59 14.75
N ASP A 175 -4.52 3.02 13.87
CA ASP A 175 -5.55 2.05 14.25
C ASP A 175 -4.99 0.66 14.56
N TYR A 176 -3.70 0.44 14.28
CA TYR A 176 -3.05 -0.86 14.40
C TYR A 176 -1.79 -0.79 15.28
N THR A 177 -1.46 -1.93 15.88
CA THR A 177 -0.13 -2.18 16.41
C THR A 177 0.66 -3.04 15.43
N TYR A 178 1.95 -2.74 15.25
CA TYR A 178 2.80 -3.39 14.26
C TYR A 178 3.97 -4.11 14.92
N ARG A 179 4.23 -5.33 14.50
CA ARG A 179 5.36 -6.13 14.96
C ARG A 179 6.09 -6.75 13.77
N ILE A 180 7.40 -6.55 13.68
CA ILE A 180 8.24 -7.29 12.75
C ILE A 180 8.34 -8.73 13.28
N LEU A 181 7.99 -9.71 12.46
CA LEU A 181 8.08 -11.12 12.82
C LEU A 181 9.43 -11.69 12.46
N GLU A 182 9.80 -11.60 11.20
CA GLU A 182 11.04 -12.14 10.65
C GLU A 182 11.33 -11.51 9.28
N ASP A 183 12.57 -11.57 8.89
CA ASP A 183 12.97 -11.27 7.51
C ASP A 183 12.78 -12.51 6.64
N THR A 184 12.29 -12.32 5.43
CA THR A 184 12.07 -13.42 4.49
C THR A 184 12.23 -12.96 3.05
N VAL A 185 11.96 -13.85 2.09
CA VAL A 185 12.04 -13.57 0.65
C VAL A 185 10.69 -13.86 0.00
N VAL A 186 10.17 -12.90 -0.76
CA VAL A 186 8.97 -13.03 -1.57
C VAL A 186 9.30 -12.67 -3.02
N ALA A 187 9.00 -13.55 -3.96
CA ALA A 187 9.30 -13.36 -5.39
C ALA A 187 10.76 -12.92 -5.68
N GLY A 188 11.72 -13.48 -4.92
CA GLY A 188 13.15 -13.15 -5.04
C GLY A 188 13.58 -11.84 -4.39
N ARG A 189 12.70 -11.17 -3.64
CA ARG A 189 12.95 -9.88 -2.97
C ARG A 189 13.05 -10.05 -1.46
N SER A 190 14.01 -9.42 -0.82
CA SER A 190 14.09 -9.32 0.64
C SER A 190 12.95 -8.47 1.17
N VAL A 191 12.20 -8.97 2.14
CA VAL A 191 11.04 -8.30 2.70
C VAL A 191 11.06 -8.35 4.23
N TRP A 192 10.51 -7.30 4.85
CA TRP A 192 10.06 -7.40 6.23
C TRP A 192 8.70 -8.11 6.25
N LYS A 193 8.56 -9.05 7.17
CA LYS A 193 7.27 -9.66 7.47
C LYS A 193 6.71 -8.98 8.71
N ILE A 194 5.65 -8.18 8.51
CA ILE A 194 5.08 -7.33 9.55
C ILE A 194 3.66 -7.79 9.85
N GLU A 195 3.41 -8.07 11.12
CA GLU A 195 2.07 -8.32 11.63
C GLU A 195 1.41 -7.01 12.05
N ALA A 196 0.19 -6.76 11.58
CA ALA A 196 -0.67 -5.64 11.96
C ALA A 196 -1.88 -6.19 12.72
N ILE A 197 -2.07 -5.76 13.95
CA ILE A 197 -3.20 -6.16 14.81
C ILE A 197 -4.06 -4.93 15.05
N PRO A 198 -5.38 -4.97 14.71
CA PRO A 198 -6.27 -3.84 14.91
C PRO A 198 -6.44 -3.53 16.41
N GLY A 199 -6.40 -2.25 16.74
CA GLY A 199 -6.73 -1.75 18.06
C GLY A 199 -8.23 -1.93 18.39
N LYS A 200 -8.61 -1.64 19.63
CA LYS A 200 -9.97 -1.90 20.15
C LYS A 200 -11.10 -1.30 19.30
N GLU A 201 -10.94 -0.07 18.83
CA GLU A 201 -11.99 0.58 18.04
C GLU A 201 -12.01 0.07 16.59
N ARG A 202 -10.82 -0.18 16.01
CA ARG A 202 -10.73 -0.76 14.67
C ARG A 202 -11.25 -2.19 14.61
N SER A 203 -11.02 -2.99 15.65
CA SER A 203 -11.51 -4.38 15.72
C SER A 203 -13.03 -4.51 15.69
N LYS A 204 -13.77 -3.44 16.05
CA LYS A 204 -15.23 -3.40 15.91
C LYS A 204 -15.69 -3.14 14.47
N LYS A 205 -14.82 -2.54 13.64
CA LYS A 205 -15.10 -2.12 12.27
C LYS A 205 -14.45 -3.01 11.21
N THR A 206 -13.79 -4.09 11.61
CA THR A 206 -13.13 -5.03 10.70
C THR A 206 -13.42 -6.47 11.09
N ARG A 207 -13.51 -7.35 10.08
CA ARG A 207 -13.60 -8.81 10.26
C ARG A 207 -12.23 -9.46 10.40
N TYR A 208 -11.17 -8.71 10.10
CA TYR A 208 -9.80 -9.22 10.18
C TYR A 208 -9.26 -9.07 11.59
N SER A 209 -8.96 -10.20 12.24
CA SER A 209 -8.33 -10.21 13.57
C SER A 209 -6.87 -9.76 13.52
N ARG A 210 -6.21 -10.00 12.38
CA ARG A 210 -4.84 -9.57 12.09
C ARG A 210 -4.56 -9.62 10.60
N GLN A 211 -3.51 -8.92 10.20
CA GLN A 211 -2.98 -8.94 8.84
C GLN A 211 -1.47 -9.19 8.90
N ILE A 212 -0.90 -9.87 7.92
CA ILE A 212 0.54 -10.04 7.78
C ILE A 212 0.96 -9.46 6.44
N HIS A 213 1.78 -8.40 6.48
CA HIS A 213 2.29 -7.72 5.31
C HIS A 213 3.73 -8.10 5.04
N TYR A 214 4.06 -8.34 3.78
CA TYR A 214 5.40 -8.63 3.29
C TYR A 214 5.89 -7.41 2.49
N ILE A 215 6.64 -6.53 3.15
CA ILE A 215 7.06 -5.24 2.62
C ILE A 215 8.44 -5.36 1.99
N ASP A 216 8.57 -5.02 0.70
CA ASP A 216 9.85 -4.97 -0.01
C ASP A 216 10.78 -3.93 0.65
N LYS A 217 11.98 -4.37 1.07
CA LYS A 217 12.93 -3.53 1.81
C LYS A 217 13.53 -2.37 1.01
N GLU A 218 13.50 -2.44 -0.31
CA GLU A 218 14.06 -1.40 -1.18
C GLU A 218 12.97 -0.47 -1.75
N ARG A 219 11.78 -1.03 -2.01
CA ARG A 219 10.70 -0.33 -2.72
C ARG A 219 9.60 0.15 -1.80
N TYR A 220 9.55 -0.34 -0.55
CA TYR A 220 8.49 -0.05 0.42
C TYR A 220 7.08 -0.34 -0.10
N VAL A 221 6.95 -1.39 -0.91
CA VAL A 221 5.66 -1.88 -1.44
C VAL A 221 5.31 -3.20 -0.77
N ALA A 222 4.06 -3.36 -0.36
CA ALA A 222 3.55 -4.64 0.12
C ALA A 222 3.41 -5.62 -1.05
N LEU A 223 4.34 -6.56 -1.20
CA LEU A 223 4.30 -7.57 -2.26
C LEU A 223 3.25 -8.64 -2.01
N ARG A 224 2.91 -8.85 -0.74
CA ARG A 224 1.89 -9.79 -0.30
C ARG A 224 1.29 -9.32 1.01
N SER A 225 -0.02 -9.54 1.19
CA SER A 225 -0.72 -9.38 2.46
C SER A 225 -1.64 -10.56 2.69
N GLU A 226 -1.60 -11.13 3.89
CA GLU A 226 -2.45 -12.23 4.33
C GLU A 226 -3.44 -11.70 5.35
N LEU A 227 -4.73 -11.96 5.14
CA LEU A 227 -5.83 -11.43 5.94
C LEU A 227 -6.47 -12.58 6.71
N TYR A 228 -6.50 -12.48 8.04
CA TYR A 228 -6.95 -13.53 8.94
C TYR A 228 -8.26 -13.13 9.61
N ASP A 229 -9.21 -14.05 9.64
CA ASP A 229 -10.50 -13.87 10.32
C ASP A 229 -10.38 -13.93 11.85
N ARG A 230 -11.51 -13.81 12.55
CA ARG A 230 -11.59 -13.90 14.02
C ARG A 230 -11.20 -15.27 14.59
N TYR A 231 -11.20 -16.30 13.77
CA TYR A 231 -10.75 -17.66 14.12
C TYR A 231 -9.28 -17.91 13.79
N ASN A 232 -8.56 -16.84 13.42
CA ASN A 232 -7.15 -16.91 13.04
C ASN A 232 -6.89 -17.78 11.78
N LYS A 233 -7.88 -17.90 10.91
CA LYS A 233 -7.76 -18.58 9.62
C LYS A 233 -7.49 -17.55 8.54
N GLU A 234 -6.50 -17.82 7.68
CA GLU A 234 -6.28 -17.00 6.48
C GLU A 234 -7.48 -17.14 5.54
N VAL A 235 -8.18 -16.05 5.29
CA VAL A 235 -9.40 -16.00 4.47
C VAL A 235 -9.20 -15.34 3.14
N LYS A 236 -8.28 -14.35 3.09
CA LYS A 236 -7.92 -13.66 1.85
C LYS A 236 -6.41 -13.46 1.76
N ARG A 237 -5.94 -13.32 0.56
CA ARG A 237 -4.55 -12.98 0.26
C ARG A 237 -4.48 -11.98 -0.88
N LEU A 238 -3.84 -10.84 -0.64
CA LEU A 238 -3.51 -9.87 -1.65
C LEU A 238 -2.08 -10.10 -2.13
N ILE A 239 -1.87 -10.10 -3.43
CA ILE A 239 -0.55 -10.24 -4.07
C ILE A 239 -0.37 -9.05 -5.02
N ALA A 240 0.66 -8.26 -4.79
CA ALA A 240 1.09 -7.21 -5.69
C ALA A 240 2.19 -7.74 -6.63
N SER A 241 2.09 -7.41 -7.89
CA SER A 241 3.07 -7.82 -8.91
C SER A 241 3.26 -6.72 -9.95
N ARG A 242 4.27 -6.88 -10.81
CA ARG A 242 4.64 -5.86 -11.81
C ARG A 242 4.87 -4.51 -11.13
N VAL A 243 5.71 -4.50 -10.10
CA VAL A 243 6.09 -3.27 -9.39
C VAL A 243 7.06 -2.48 -10.26
N GLU A 244 6.64 -1.31 -10.69
CA GLU A 244 7.35 -0.43 -11.62
C GLU A 244 7.50 0.97 -11.02
N LEU A 245 8.50 1.71 -11.50
CA LEU A 245 8.70 3.11 -11.12
C LEU A 245 7.82 4.00 -12.01
N VAL A 246 6.90 4.73 -11.41
CA VAL A 246 6.00 5.68 -12.10
C VAL A 246 6.17 7.04 -11.43
N ASN A 247 6.63 8.03 -12.18
CA ASN A 247 6.85 9.39 -11.68
C ASN A 247 7.63 9.46 -10.35
N GLY A 248 8.67 8.61 -10.22
CA GLY A 248 9.52 8.56 -9.01
C GLY A 248 9.01 7.67 -7.88
N ASN A 249 7.81 7.13 -7.98
CA ASN A 249 7.20 6.25 -6.96
C ASN A 249 7.08 4.81 -7.45
N TRP A 250 7.33 3.85 -6.55
CA TRP A 250 7.13 2.44 -6.84
C TRP A 250 5.65 2.07 -6.73
N VAL A 251 5.07 1.61 -7.83
CA VAL A 251 3.64 1.29 -7.93
C VAL A 251 3.46 -0.15 -8.44
N ALA A 252 2.56 -0.89 -7.79
CA ALA A 252 2.17 -2.21 -8.26
C ALA A 252 1.12 -2.07 -9.40
N ARG A 253 1.48 -2.49 -10.61
CA ARG A 253 0.55 -2.48 -11.75
C ARG A 253 -0.44 -3.63 -11.75
N SER A 254 -0.32 -4.58 -10.84
CA SER A 254 -1.23 -5.72 -10.76
C SER A 254 -1.43 -6.11 -9.31
N LEU A 255 -2.68 -6.08 -8.88
CA LEU A 255 -3.14 -6.51 -7.56
C LEU A 255 -4.06 -7.71 -7.73
N THR A 256 -3.72 -8.84 -7.11
CA THR A 256 -4.55 -10.05 -7.13
C THR A 256 -5.06 -10.33 -5.73
N MET A 257 -6.37 -10.22 -5.55
CA MET A 257 -7.06 -10.65 -4.34
C MET A 257 -7.53 -12.09 -4.50
N MET A 258 -7.08 -12.97 -3.65
CA MET A 258 -7.52 -14.35 -3.55
C MET A 258 -8.45 -14.52 -2.35
N ASN A 259 -9.64 -15.02 -2.57
CA ASN A 259 -10.57 -15.45 -1.53
C ASN A 259 -10.39 -16.96 -1.34
N LEU A 260 -9.79 -17.34 -0.22
CA LEU A 260 -9.43 -18.74 0.08
C LEU A 260 -10.62 -19.56 0.56
N ILE A 261 -11.73 -18.91 0.92
CA ILE A 261 -12.97 -19.56 1.33
C ILE A 261 -13.76 -20.01 0.10
N THR A 262 -13.91 -19.11 -0.88
CA THR A 262 -14.72 -19.34 -2.09
C THR A 262 -13.90 -19.95 -3.23
N ASN A 263 -12.58 -20.07 -3.07
CA ASN A 263 -11.63 -20.45 -4.12
C ASN A 263 -11.77 -19.58 -5.39
N ARG A 264 -11.94 -18.28 -5.17
CA ARG A 264 -12.04 -17.29 -6.25
C ARG A 264 -10.91 -16.28 -6.14
N LEU A 265 -10.52 -15.75 -7.27
CA LEU A 265 -9.60 -14.62 -7.31
C LEU A 265 -10.13 -13.52 -8.22
N SER A 266 -9.67 -12.31 -7.93
CA SER A 266 -9.82 -11.16 -8.83
C SER A 266 -8.47 -10.47 -8.99
N ASN A 267 -8.13 -10.17 -10.23
CA ASN A 267 -6.95 -9.39 -10.55
C ASN A 267 -7.35 -8.02 -11.08
N MET A 268 -6.82 -6.98 -10.47
CA MET A 268 -6.92 -5.59 -10.93
C MET A 268 -5.59 -5.21 -11.57
N ALA A 269 -5.58 -5.07 -12.89
CA ALA A 269 -4.42 -4.65 -13.66
C ALA A 269 -4.56 -3.19 -14.06
N PHE A 270 -3.63 -2.35 -13.64
CA PHE A 270 -3.53 -0.95 -14.06
C PHE A 270 -2.85 -0.90 -15.43
N VAL A 271 -3.65 -0.68 -16.47
CA VAL A 271 -3.18 -0.59 -17.86
C VAL A 271 -2.47 0.73 -18.08
N GLU A 272 -3.07 1.83 -17.59
CA GLU A 272 -2.49 3.17 -17.59
C GLU A 272 -2.58 3.76 -16.17
N ILE A 273 -1.52 4.42 -15.75
CA ILE A 273 -1.45 5.19 -14.50
C ILE A 273 -0.92 6.57 -14.87
N ASN A 274 -1.72 7.58 -14.62
CA ASN A 274 -1.38 8.98 -14.88
C ASN A 274 -1.59 9.76 -13.58
N THR A 275 -0.56 10.44 -13.10
CA THR A 275 -0.56 11.18 -11.83
C THR A 275 -0.22 12.65 -12.05
N GLY A 276 -0.50 13.49 -11.07
CA GLY A 276 -0.22 14.93 -11.13
C GLY A 276 -1.16 15.68 -12.08
N LEU A 277 -2.42 15.22 -12.20
CA LEU A 277 -3.40 15.81 -13.10
C LEU A 277 -4.19 16.91 -12.43
N ASP A 278 -4.66 17.87 -13.22
CA ASP A 278 -5.64 18.87 -12.77
C ASP A 278 -7.04 18.27 -12.81
N ILE A 279 -7.56 17.91 -11.62
CA ILE A 279 -8.87 17.27 -11.46
C ILE A 279 -9.81 18.28 -10.78
N ASP A 280 -10.90 18.61 -11.48
CA ASP A 280 -11.96 19.46 -10.94
C ASP A 280 -12.70 18.74 -9.81
N ASP A 281 -12.91 19.43 -8.68
CA ASP A 281 -13.61 18.88 -7.53
C ASP A 281 -15.09 18.56 -7.83
N ASP A 282 -15.72 19.28 -8.76
CA ASP A 282 -17.07 19.00 -9.21
C ASP A 282 -17.21 17.63 -9.87
N PHE A 283 -16.11 17.10 -10.42
CA PHE A 283 -16.08 15.74 -10.97
C PHE A 283 -16.19 14.66 -9.88
N LEU A 284 -15.66 14.92 -8.67
CA LEU A 284 -15.68 13.95 -7.57
C LEU A 284 -16.94 14.10 -6.71
N THR A 285 -18.12 14.06 -7.37
CA THR A 285 -19.44 14.23 -6.75
C THR A 285 -20.43 13.17 -7.23
N GLN A 286 -21.56 13.04 -6.55
CA GLN A 286 -22.63 12.11 -6.98
C GLN A 286 -23.21 12.47 -8.37
N ARG A 287 -23.09 13.74 -8.82
CA ARG A 287 -23.50 14.14 -10.16
C ARG A 287 -22.79 13.33 -11.23
N THR A 288 -21.49 13.08 -11.07
CA THR A 288 -20.70 12.28 -12.03
C THR A 288 -21.20 10.84 -12.15
N LEU A 289 -21.79 10.29 -11.11
CA LEU A 289 -22.41 8.97 -11.18
C LEU A 289 -23.67 8.96 -12.05
N THR A 290 -24.49 10.01 -12.00
CA THR A 290 -25.84 10.05 -12.58
C THR A 290 -25.94 10.82 -13.90
N ASP A 291 -25.16 11.89 -14.06
CA ASP A 291 -25.14 12.73 -15.26
C ASP A 291 -24.07 12.23 -16.24
N VAL A 292 -24.52 11.40 -17.19
CA VAL A 292 -23.64 10.77 -18.19
C VAL A 292 -22.93 11.82 -19.06
N ALA A 293 -23.66 12.87 -19.48
CA ALA A 293 -23.09 13.90 -20.36
C ALA A 293 -21.99 14.69 -19.65
N PHE A 294 -22.22 15.07 -18.40
CA PHE A 294 -21.22 15.73 -17.56
C PHE A 294 -20.02 14.81 -17.35
N ARG A 295 -20.24 13.57 -16.93
CA ARG A 295 -19.17 12.60 -16.69
C ARG A 295 -18.26 12.40 -17.89
N GLU A 296 -18.84 12.15 -19.07
CA GLU A 296 -18.03 11.90 -20.27
C GLU A 296 -17.27 13.16 -20.72
N ALA A 297 -17.86 14.35 -20.57
CA ALA A 297 -17.18 15.61 -20.87
C ALA A 297 -15.94 15.81 -19.98
N GLU A 298 -16.06 15.53 -18.69
CA GLU A 298 -14.93 15.65 -17.75
C GLU A 298 -13.89 14.55 -17.96
N LEU A 299 -14.32 13.29 -18.19
CA LEU A 299 -13.40 12.21 -18.51
C LEU A 299 -12.62 12.49 -19.82
N ASP A 300 -13.25 13.11 -20.82
CA ASP A 300 -12.58 13.48 -22.06
C ASP A 300 -11.52 14.55 -21.84
N LYS A 301 -11.73 15.51 -20.93
CA LYS A 301 -10.68 16.47 -20.53
C LYS A 301 -9.48 15.74 -19.90
N LEU A 302 -9.73 14.80 -18.98
CA LEU A 302 -8.66 14.02 -18.35
C LEU A 302 -7.93 13.13 -19.37
N ARG A 303 -8.66 12.48 -20.28
CA ARG A 303 -8.08 11.69 -21.37
C ARG A 303 -7.21 12.52 -22.31
N GLN A 304 -7.48 13.84 -22.45
CA GLN A 304 -6.67 14.77 -23.25
C GLN A 304 -5.38 15.19 -22.53
N GLN A 305 -5.39 15.33 -21.19
CA GLN A 305 -4.21 15.66 -20.41
C GLN A 305 -3.13 14.55 -20.46
N VAL A 306 -3.54 13.30 -20.72
CA VAL A 306 -2.63 12.13 -20.69
C VAL A 306 -2.20 11.66 -22.09
N ARG A 307 -2.58 12.36 -23.14
CA ARG A 307 -2.13 12.14 -24.54
C ARG A 307 -0.87 12.94 -24.85
#